data_549b3b99a370efc0fd9ff611c5bab4ad
#
_entry.id   549b3b99a370efc0fd9ff611c5bab4ad
#
_cell.length_a   1.000
_cell.length_b   1.000
_cell.length_c   1.000
_cell.angle_alpha   90.00
_cell.angle_beta   90.00
_cell.angle_gamma   90.00
#
_symmetry.space_group_name_H-M   'P 1'
#
loop_
_entity.id
_entity.type
_entity.pdbx_description
1 polymer ?
#
loop_
_entity_poly.entity_id
_entity_poly.type
_entity_poly.pdbx_seq_one_letter_code
_entity_poly.pdbx_strand_id
1 'polypeptide(L)' 'MRYTYNIKDEQGNQETLQAMSYKKLVKQLNNKFNKGQIISVKYQNKKGHDLLKHVKIERVE' A
#
# COMPACT_ATOMS: atom_id res chain seq x y z
N MET A 1 -8.99 6.92 13.26
CA MET A 1 -7.83 7.66 12.77
C MET A 1 -7.33 7.02 11.49
N ARG A 2 -7.17 7.80 10.44
CA ARG A 2 -6.71 7.28 9.14
C ARG A 2 -5.26 7.64 8.91
N TYR A 3 -4.53 6.70 8.35
CA TYR A 3 -3.14 6.90 7.96
C TYR A 3 -3.06 7.11 6.44
N THR A 4 -2.14 7.97 6.01
CA THR A 4 -1.89 8.23 4.60
C THR A 4 -0.74 7.37 4.12
N TYR A 5 -0.95 6.67 3.03
CA TYR A 5 0.04 5.79 2.41
C TYR A 5 0.30 6.25 0.99
N ASN A 6 1.57 6.40 0.65
CA ASN A 6 1.98 6.69 -0.73
C ASN A 6 2.36 5.37 -1.39
N ILE A 7 1.70 5.05 -2.49
CA ILE A 7 1.95 3.80 -3.19
C ILE A 7 2.52 4.05 -4.57
N LYS A 8 3.34 3.11 -5.03
CA LYS A 8 3.94 3.16 -6.35
C LYS A 8 3.92 1.76 -6.94
N ASP A 9 3.42 1.63 -8.17
CA ASP A 9 3.38 0.34 -8.84
C ASP A 9 4.68 0.09 -9.64
N GLU A 10 4.76 -1.05 -10.29
CA GLU A 10 5.97 -1.44 -11.05
C GLU A 10 6.19 -0.58 -12.29
N GLN A 11 5.15 0.10 -12.76
CA GLN A 11 5.23 0.98 -13.92
C GLN A 11 5.61 2.41 -13.55
N GLY A 12 5.78 2.69 -12.26
CA GLY A 12 6.13 4.03 -11.79
C GLY A 12 4.95 4.93 -11.48
N ASN A 13 3.72 4.44 -11.61
CA ASN A 13 2.54 5.22 -11.25
C ASN A 13 2.45 5.37 -9.74
N GLN A 14 2.23 6.60 -9.29
CA GLN A 14 2.13 6.90 -7.86
C GLN A 14 0.73 7.32 -7.49
N GLU A 15 0.31 6.94 -6.29
CA GLU A 15 -1.01 7.26 -5.79
C GLU A 15 -0.97 7.35 -4.27
N THR A 16 -1.85 8.16 -3.70
CA THR A 16 -1.99 8.30 -2.26
C THR A 16 -3.30 7.67 -1.83
N LEU A 17 -3.23 6.75 -0.87
CA LEU A 17 -4.41 6.10 -0.31
C LEU A 17 -4.46 6.33 1.20
N GLN A 18 -5.68 6.29 1.75
CA GLN A 18 -5.89 6.39 3.18
C GLN A 18 -6.57 5.13 3.68
N ALA A 19 -6.10 4.63 4.82
CA ALA A 19 -6.69 3.45 5.45
C ALA A 19 -6.53 3.56 6.97
N MET A 20 -7.40 2.88 7.68
CA MET A 20 -7.35 2.90 9.16
C MET A 20 -6.24 2.03 9.70
N SER A 21 -5.74 1.08 8.91
CA SER A 21 -4.64 0.21 9.30
C SER A 21 -3.92 -0.29 8.06
N TYR A 22 -2.69 -0.79 8.27
CA TYR A 22 -1.92 -1.40 7.18
C TYR A 22 -2.66 -2.59 6.57
N LYS A 23 -3.29 -3.40 7.42
CA LYS A 23 -4.06 -4.56 6.96
C LYS A 23 -5.20 -4.14 6.03
N LYS A 24 -5.88 -3.05 6.34
CA LYS A 24 -6.94 -2.53 5.48
C LYS A 24 -6.39 -1.95 4.19
N LEU A 25 -5.20 -1.34 4.24
CA LEU A 25 -4.53 -0.87 3.04
C LEU A 25 -4.22 -2.03 2.10
N VAL A 26 -3.66 -3.12 2.61
CA VAL A 26 -3.34 -4.30 1.81
C VAL A 26 -4.60 -4.85 1.14
N LYS A 27 -5.71 -4.84 1.84
CA LYS A 27 -6.99 -5.28 1.27
C LYS A 27 -7.43 -4.38 0.12
N GLN A 28 -7.26 -3.05 0.26
CA GLN A 28 -7.55 -2.12 -0.84
C GLN A 28 -6.65 -2.38 -2.04
N LEU A 29 -5.37 -2.63 -1.79
CA LEU A 29 -4.43 -2.92 -2.88
C LEU A 29 -4.80 -4.19 -3.63
N ASN A 30 -5.21 -5.24 -2.91
CA ASN A 30 -5.65 -6.49 -3.54
C ASN A 30 -6.87 -6.29 -4.43
N ASN A 31 -7.74 -5.33 -4.10
CA ASN A 31 -8.89 -5.01 -4.93
C ASN A 31 -8.54 -4.12 -6.12
N LYS A 32 -7.49 -3.33 -6.00
CA LYS A 32 -7.13 -2.33 -6.99
C LYS A 32 -6.15 -2.86 -8.04
N PHE A 33 -5.24 -3.71 -7.63
CA PHE A 33 -4.16 -4.23 -8.50
C PHE A 33 -4.35 -5.71 -8.80
N ASN A 34 -3.68 -6.17 -9.84
CA ASN A 34 -3.77 -7.55 -10.28
C ASN A 34 -2.79 -8.44 -9.53
N LYS A 35 -3.15 -9.73 -9.42
CA LYS A 35 -2.31 -10.73 -8.80
C LYS A 35 -0.91 -10.76 -9.43
N GLY A 36 0.09 -10.84 -8.59
CA GLY A 36 1.49 -10.91 -9.01
C GLY A 36 2.20 -9.58 -9.09
N GLN A 37 1.47 -8.46 -8.99
CA GLN A 37 2.11 -7.15 -8.97
C GLN A 37 2.74 -6.88 -7.61
N ILE A 38 3.85 -6.15 -7.61
CA ILE A 38 4.52 -5.72 -6.39
C ILE A 38 4.34 -4.22 -6.27
N ILE A 39 3.74 -3.81 -5.16
CA ILE A 39 3.44 -2.40 -4.89
C ILE A 39 4.31 -1.91 -3.75
N SER A 40 5.01 -0.81 -3.98
CA SER A 40 5.80 -0.16 -2.94
C SER A 40 4.90 0.77 -2.13
N VAL A 41 4.95 0.62 -0.81
CA VAL A 41 4.16 1.44 0.12
C VAL A 41 5.10 2.23 1.00
N LYS A 42 4.98 3.55 0.95
CA LYS A 42 5.76 4.46 1.79
C LYS A 42 4.82 5.21 2.73
N TYR A 43 5.14 5.18 4.02
CA TYR A 43 4.32 5.86 5.02
C TYR A 43 5.14 6.22 6.26
N GLN A 44 4.58 7.07 7.11
CA GLN A 44 5.18 7.41 8.38
C GLN A 44 4.45 6.70 9.53
N ASN A 45 5.22 6.17 10.49
CA ASN A 45 4.64 5.61 11.70
C ASN A 45 4.31 6.74 12.70
N LYS A 46 3.78 6.37 13.85
CA LYS A 46 3.39 7.34 14.90
C LYS A 46 4.57 8.15 15.43
N LYS A 47 5.77 7.64 15.28
CA LYS A 47 7.00 8.32 15.73
C LYS A 47 7.58 9.25 14.68
N GLY A 48 6.95 9.33 13.51
CA GLY A 48 7.41 10.16 12.41
C GLY A 48 8.50 9.55 11.55
N HIS A 49 8.80 8.27 11.73
CA HIS A 49 9.79 7.59 10.92
C HIS A 49 9.18 7.13 9.59
N ASP A 50 9.89 7.39 8.50
CA ASP A 50 9.49 6.92 7.19
C ASP A 50 9.75 5.42 7.07
N LEU A 51 8.72 4.68 6.63
CA LEU A 51 8.80 3.26 6.41
C LEU A 51 8.50 2.95 4.96
N LEU A 52 9.23 2.01 4.38
CA LEU A 52 9.01 1.54 3.03
C LEU A 52 8.80 0.04 3.06
N LYS A 53 7.68 -0.40 2.49
CA LYS A 53 7.35 -1.82 2.41
C LYS A 53 6.95 -2.18 0.98
N HIS A 54 7.23 -3.42 0.61
CA HIS A 54 6.80 -3.96 -0.68
C HIS A 54 5.70 -4.99 -0.44
N VAL A 55 4.57 -4.80 -1.10
CA VAL A 55 3.42 -5.67 -0.96
C VAL A 55 3.21 -6.41 -2.28
N LYS A 56 3.28 -7.73 -2.22
CA LYS A 56 2.94 -8.56 -3.37
C LYS A 56 1.44 -8.82 -3.36
N ILE A 57 0.78 -8.53 -4.46
CA ILE A 57 -0.65 -8.71 -4.58
C ILE A 57 -0.97 -10.19 -4.72
N GLU A 58 -1.65 -10.73 -3.73
CA GLU A 58 -2.10 -12.13 -3.71
C GLU A 58 -3.62 -12.12 -3.64
N ARG A 59 -4.24 -12.03 -4.80
CA ARG A 59 -5.69 -11.99 -4.86
C ARG A 59 -6.24 -13.41 -4.74
N VAL A 60 -7.03 -13.63 -3.70
CA VAL A 60 -7.74 -14.89 -3.51
C VAL A 60 -9.11 -14.75 -4.15
N GLU A 61 -9.36 -15.57 -5.13
CA GLU A 61 -10.68 -15.62 -5.77
C GLU A 61 -11.60 -16.59 -5.04
#